data_01ba7d971a26410d733d9dd31ea0d5d4
#
_entry.id   01ba7d971a26410d733d9dd31ea0d5d4
#
_cell.length_a   1.000
_cell.length_b   1.000
_cell.length_c   1.000
_cell.angle_alpha   90.00
_cell.angle_beta   90.00
_cell.angle_gamma   90.00
#
_symmetry.space_group_name_H-M   'P 1'
#
loop_
_entity.id
_entity.type
_entity.pdbx_description
1 polymer ?
#
loop_
_entity_poly.entity_id
_entity_poly.type
_entity_poly.pdbx_seq_one_letter_code
_entity_poly.pdbx_strand_id
1 'polypeptide(L)'
;MAKKITSVTNQTIVEFSKLSTPKVRFLTGLFSVEGEKSLEDILNSYVEIKNIFVTEDYDKIDELPDDKVVIVSEPVMKKLASSDTPPKVLTVAFQQNLDMFDLKDTNRLLLLDGVSDPGNLGTIIRTAVAFGYEGVLFANNCCDPYNPKVIRSATGNFFKIPFATVANSFVLKEFRDYQFVMTDLHAGSAHQPEEVPLEDKFILVLGSEAHGISQDILNIPHENVQIYTTDVESLNLPTAGAIIMYEFSKRY
;
A
#
# COMPACT_ATOMS: atom_id res chain seq x y z
N MET A 1 33.24 -5.49 -8.86
CA MET A 1 32.95 -4.34 -9.75
C MET A 1 31.48 -4.37 -10.14
N ALA A 2 30.76 -3.31 -9.90
CA ALA A 2 29.35 -3.20 -10.28
C ALA A 2 29.15 -3.36 -11.79
N LYS A 3 28.13 -4.07 -12.21
CA LYS A 3 27.75 -4.27 -13.62
C LYS A 3 27.35 -2.93 -14.23
N LYS A 4 27.82 -2.62 -15.45
CA LYS A 4 27.43 -1.40 -16.18
C LYS A 4 26.57 -1.74 -17.39
N ILE A 5 25.44 -1.02 -17.57
CA ILE A 5 24.51 -1.17 -18.71
C ILE A 5 24.23 0.21 -19.31
N THR A 6 24.62 0.40 -20.58
CA THR A 6 24.41 1.67 -21.29
C THR A 6 23.40 1.55 -22.44
N SER A 7 23.03 0.31 -22.83
CA SER A 7 22.09 0.09 -23.93
C SER A 7 20.64 0.02 -23.43
N VAL A 8 19.80 0.86 -23.98
CA VAL A 8 18.35 0.84 -23.76
C VAL A 8 17.65 -0.42 -24.32
N THR A 9 18.35 -1.17 -25.20
CA THR A 9 17.84 -2.43 -25.79
C THR A 9 18.28 -3.67 -25.00
N ASN A 10 19.07 -3.49 -23.93
CA ASN A 10 19.43 -4.60 -23.06
C ASN A 10 18.15 -5.30 -22.53
N GLN A 11 18.14 -6.63 -22.57
CA GLN A 11 16.96 -7.43 -22.24
C GLN A 11 16.42 -7.13 -20.82
N THR A 12 17.30 -7.06 -19.83
CA THR A 12 16.94 -6.73 -18.44
C THR A 12 16.27 -5.36 -18.35
N ILE A 13 16.77 -4.36 -19.06
CA ILE A 13 16.19 -3.01 -19.08
C ILE A 13 14.82 -3.00 -19.75
N VAL A 14 14.67 -3.74 -20.85
CA VAL A 14 13.37 -3.87 -21.55
C VAL A 14 12.33 -4.57 -20.66
N GLU A 15 12.73 -5.58 -19.93
CA GLU A 15 11.83 -6.29 -18.99
C GLU A 15 11.41 -5.38 -17.83
N PHE A 16 12.35 -4.75 -17.16
CA PHE A 16 12.04 -3.93 -15.98
C PHE A 16 11.35 -2.60 -16.31
N SER A 17 11.58 -2.03 -17.49
CA SER A 17 10.82 -0.85 -17.93
C SER A 17 9.31 -1.10 -18.04
N LYS A 18 8.89 -2.37 -18.14
CA LYS A 18 7.46 -2.76 -18.19
C LYS A 18 6.82 -2.91 -16.82
N LEU A 19 7.57 -2.76 -15.71
CA LEU A 19 7.04 -2.83 -14.34
C LEU A 19 6.06 -1.69 -14.01
N SER A 20 6.00 -0.64 -14.84
CA SER A 20 4.92 0.35 -14.80
C SER A 20 3.54 -0.26 -15.08
N THR A 21 3.49 -1.42 -15.77
CA THR A 21 2.24 -2.11 -16.16
C THR A 21 1.81 -3.12 -15.08
N PRO A 22 0.56 -3.04 -14.55
CA PRO A 22 0.08 -3.94 -13.49
C PRO A 22 0.21 -5.43 -13.85
N LYS A 23 -0.16 -5.79 -15.08
CA LYS A 23 -0.05 -7.19 -15.58
C LYS A 23 1.37 -7.73 -15.48
N VAL A 24 2.39 -6.90 -15.78
CA VAL A 24 3.79 -7.33 -15.70
C VAL A 24 4.21 -7.52 -14.24
N ARG A 25 3.83 -6.61 -13.35
CA ARG A 25 4.08 -6.78 -11.91
C ARG A 25 3.48 -8.07 -11.37
N PHE A 26 2.21 -8.34 -11.71
CA PHE A 26 1.53 -9.57 -11.30
C PHE A 26 2.24 -10.84 -11.82
N LEU A 27 2.64 -10.86 -13.09
CA LEU A 27 3.29 -12.03 -13.70
C LEU A 27 4.72 -12.27 -13.20
N THR A 28 5.43 -11.21 -12.84
CA THR A 28 6.84 -11.29 -12.42
C THR A 28 7.03 -11.34 -10.92
N GLY A 29 6.01 -10.93 -10.14
CA GLY A 29 6.14 -10.72 -8.70
C GLY A 29 7.12 -9.59 -8.34
N LEU A 30 7.43 -8.69 -9.30
CA LEU A 30 8.38 -7.59 -9.13
C LEU A 30 7.68 -6.24 -9.16
N PHE A 31 8.30 -5.26 -8.54
CA PHE A 31 7.91 -3.85 -8.65
C PHE A 31 9.14 -2.94 -8.66
N SER A 32 8.95 -1.69 -9.02
CA SER A 32 10.02 -0.68 -9.04
C SER A 32 9.70 0.49 -8.12
N VAL A 33 10.75 1.02 -7.49
CA VAL A 33 10.69 2.17 -6.58
C VAL A 33 11.73 3.19 -7.01
N GLU A 34 11.35 4.46 -7.04
CA GLU A 34 12.17 5.56 -7.52
C GLU A 34 12.65 6.45 -6.37
N GLY A 35 13.92 6.86 -6.43
CA GLY A 35 14.51 7.86 -5.56
C GLY A 35 15.17 7.33 -4.29
N GLU A 36 16.07 8.16 -3.72
CA GLU A 36 16.91 7.80 -2.56
C GLU A 36 16.09 7.50 -1.32
N LYS A 37 15.10 8.33 -1.01
CA LYS A 37 14.23 8.13 0.15
C LYS A 37 13.58 6.75 0.15
N SER A 38 13.06 6.34 -1.01
CA SER A 38 12.44 5.03 -1.16
C SER A 38 13.46 3.89 -1.09
N LEU A 39 14.69 4.10 -1.56
CA LEU A 39 15.80 3.15 -1.40
C LEU A 39 16.16 2.97 0.08
N GLU A 40 16.31 4.06 0.85
CA GLU A 40 16.56 4.01 2.29
C GLU A 40 15.46 3.24 3.02
N ASP A 41 14.20 3.52 2.70
CA ASP A 41 13.05 2.88 3.33
C ASP A 41 13.00 1.37 3.02
N ILE A 42 13.28 0.95 1.78
CA ILE A 42 13.27 -0.47 1.41
C ILE A 42 14.48 -1.22 1.97
N LEU A 43 15.67 -0.59 2.07
CA LEU A 43 16.85 -1.19 2.70
C LEU A 43 16.63 -1.48 4.20
N ASN A 44 15.78 -0.68 4.86
CA ASN A 44 15.41 -0.84 6.26
C ASN A 44 14.14 -1.72 6.45
N SER A 45 13.70 -2.43 5.42
CA SER A 45 12.52 -3.29 5.44
C SER A 45 12.87 -4.77 5.23
N TYR A 46 11.87 -5.64 5.30
CA TYR A 46 12.02 -7.08 5.00
C TYR A 46 11.85 -7.38 3.50
N VAL A 47 11.74 -6.36 2.65
CA VAL A 47 11.52 -6.54 1.21
C VAL A 47 12.81 -6.96 0.52
N GLU A 48 12.79 -8.06 -0.19
CA GLU A 48 13.94 -8.56 -0.94
C GLU A 48 14.19 -7.70 -2.19
N ILE A 49 15.40 -7.10 -2.24
CA ILE A 49 15.84 -6.30 -3.38
C ILE A 49 16.44 -7.22 -4.44
N LYS A 50 16.00 -7.04 -5.69
CA LYS A 50 16.55 -7.73 -6.86
C LYS A 50 17.72 -6.97 -7.47
N ASN A 51 17.52 -5.68 -7.78
CA ASN A 51 18.55 -4.81 -8.35
C ASN A 51 18.36 -3.36 -7.89
N ILE A 52 19.48 -2.65 -7.78
CA ILE A 52 19.54 -1.20 -7.55
C ILE A 52 20.23 -0.59 -8.76
N PHE A 53 19.49 0.16 -9.57
CA PHE A 53 20.01 0.89 -10.71
C PHE A 53 20.41 2.29 -10.28
N VAL A 54 21.63 2.70 -10.56
CA VAL A 54 22.16 4.03 -10.25
C VAL A 54 22.77 4.68 -11.47
N THR A 55 22.67 6.01 -11.56
CA THR A 55 23.41 6.77 -12.60
C THR A 55 24.88 6.87 -12.25
N GLU A 56 25.74 7.16 -13.24
CA GLU A 56 27.20 7.25 -13.05
C GLU A 56 27.61 8.35 -12.06
N ASP A 57 26.77 9.36 -11.89
CA ASP A 57 26.97 10.50 -11.00
C ASP A 57 26.30 10.34 -9.63
N TYR A 58 25.86 9.12 -9.28
CA TYR A 58 25.31 8.82 -7.97
C TYR A 58 26.44 8.70 -6.94
N ASP A 59 26.44 9.54 -5.92
CA ASP A 59 27.54 9.75 -4.98
C ASP A 59 27.62 8.72 -3.84
N LYS A 60 26.54 8.00 -3.54
CA LYS A 60 26.46 7.03 -2.42
C LYS A 60 26.59 5.57 -2.88
N ILE A 61 27.19 5.31 -4.03
CA ILE A 61 27.27 3.97 -4.60
C ILE A 61 28.01 2.97 -3.69
N ASP A 62 29.04 3.44 -2.98
CA ASP A 62 29.87 2.63 -2.09
C ASP A 62 29.14 2.21 -0.79
N GLU A 63 28.00 2.84 -0.49
CA GLU A 63 27.14 2.50 0.66
C GLU A 63 26.15 1.38 0.34
N LEU A 64 26.04 0.97 -0.93
CA LEU A 64 25.05 0.02 -1.41
C LEU A 64 25.61 -1.41 -1.49
N PRO A 65 24.76 -2.45 -1.38
CA PRO A 65 25.19 -3.84 -1.53
C PRO A 65 25.69 -4.11 -2.96
N ASP A 66 26.99 -4.34 -3.11
CA ASP A 66 27.74 -4.49 -4.38
C ASP A 66 27.11 -5.48 -5.36
N ASP A 67 26.55 -6.58 -4.86
CA ASP A 67 25.94 -7.66 -5.66
C ASP A 67 24.60 -7.27 -6.30
N LYS A 68 23.96 -6.21 -5.81
CA LYS A 68 22.67 -5.71 -6.29
C LYS A 68 22.79 -4.49 -7.22
N VAL A 69 23.92 -3.80 -7.17
CA VAL A 69 24.11 -2.53 -7.88
C VAL A 69 24.39 -2.73 -9.37
N VAL A 70 23.70 -1.93 -10.18
CA VAL A 70 23.88 -1.84 -11.63
C VAL A 70 24.03 -0.37 -12.03
N ILE A 71 25.20 0.02 -12.51
CA ILE A 71 25.43 1.37 -13.02
C ILE A 71 24.79 1.50 -14.41
N VAL A 72 24.00 2.54 -14.62
CA VAL A 72 23.30 2.78 -15.89
C VAL A 72 23.53 4.19 -16.41
N SER A 73 23.43 4.34 -17.74
CA SER A 73 23.44 5.66 -18.37
C SER A 73 22.10 6.38 -18.17
N GLU A 74 22.08 7.72 -18.26
CA GLU A 74 20.85 8.52 -18.17
C GLU A 74 19.73 8.05 -19.13
N PRO A 75 19.99 7.72 -20.42
CA PRO A 75 18.94 7.20 -21.30
C PRO A 75 18.33 5.88 -20.80
N VAL A 76 19.14 5.03 -20.15
CA VAL A 76 18.66 3.77 -19.55
C VAL A 76 17.82 4.07 -18.32
N MET A 77 18.27 4.96 -17.44
CA MET A 77 17.51 5.37 -16.26
C MET A 77 16.15 5.98 -16.67
N LYS A 78 16.15 6.85 -17.69
CA LYS A 78 14.92 7.42 -18.26
C LYS A 78 13.96 6.36 -18.78
N LYS A 79 14.48 5.27 -19.35
CA LYS A 79 13.63 4.16 -19.81
C LYS A 79 13.03 3.34 -18.67
N LEU A 80 13.76 3.18 -17.57
CA LEU A 80 13.31 2.45 -16.38
C LEU A 80 12.29 3.22 -15.55
N ALA A 81 12.46 4.56 -15.46
CA ALA A 81 11.65 5.42 -14.63
C ALA A 81 10.22 5.56 -15.16
N SER A 82 9.28 5.74 -14.25
CA SER A 82 7.88 6.08 -14.51
C SER A 82 7.58 7.57 -14.33
N SER A 83 8.50 8.31 -13.71
CA SER A 83 8.43 9.76 -13.51
C SER A 83 8.99 10.54 -14.71
N ASP A 84 8.45 11.74 -14.95
CA ASP A 84 8.90 12.61 -16.05
C ASP A 84 10.35 13.03 -15.89
N THR A 85 10.80 13.24 -14.66
CA THR A 85 12.19 13.50 -14.32
C THR A 85 12.81 12.22 -13.75
N PRO A 86 13.70 11.57 -14.52
CA PRO A 86 14.35 10.32 -14.06
C PRO A 86 15.14 10.54 -12.76
N PRO A 87 15.01 9.65 -11.79
CA PRO A 87 15.79 9.72 -10.55
C PRO A 87 17.24 9.28 -10.80
N LYS A 88 18.15 9.57 -9.85
CA LYS A 88 19.51 9.03 -9.87
C LYS A 88 19.57 7.57 -9.41
N VAL A 89 18.56 7.10 -8.68
CA VAL A 89 18.47 5.72 -8.21
C VAL A 89 17.05 5.16 -8.40
N LEU A 90 16.98 3.91 -8.86
CA LEU A 90 15.76 3.14 -9.01
C LEU A 90 16.00 1.71 -8.51
N THR A 91 15.14 1.23 -7.63
CA THR A 91 15.23 -0.11 -7.06
C THR A 91 14.16 -1.01 -7.66
N VAL A 92 14.54 -2.22 -8.05
CA VAL A 92 13.60 -3.31 -8.40
C VAL A 92 13.64 -4.33 -7.28
N ALA A 93 12.46 -4.69 -6.77
CA ALA A 93 12.31 -5.58 -5.63
C ALA A 93 11.19 -6.60 -5.86
N PHE A 94 11.15 -7.63 -5.00
CA PHE A 94 10.10 -8.64 -5.02
C PHE A 94 8.88 -8.15 -4.22
N GLN A 95 7.69 -8.41 -4.76
CA GLN A 95 6.45 -8.18 -4.03
C GLN A 95 6.38 -9.09 -2.80
N GLN A 96 5.81 -8.57 -1.71
CA GLN A 96 5.46 -9.41 -0.58
C GLN A 96 4.34 -10.37 -1.02
N ASN A 97 4.52 -11.64 -0.73
CA ASN A 97 3.54 -12.69 -1.04
C ASN A 97 2.97 -13.23 0.28
N LEU A 98 2.27 -12.34 1.00
CA LEU A 98 1.60 -12.70 2.24
C LEU A 98 0.19 -13.21 1.96
N ASP A 99 -0.17 -14.31 2.61
CA ASP A 99 -1.56 -14.72 2.73
C ASP A 99 -2.26 -13.89 3.81
N MET A 100 -3.56 -13.67 3.66
CA MET A 100 -4.32 -12.96 4.68
C MET A 100 -4.26 -13.64 6.07
N PHE A 101 -4.04 -14.95 6.10
CA PHE A 101 -3.89 -15.71 7.34
C PHE A 101 -2.60 -15.39 8.09
N ASP A 102 -1.57 -14.87 7.41
CA ASP A 102 -0.35 -14.39 8.04
C ASP A 102 -0.60 -13.16 8.94
N LEU A 103 -1.77 -12.51 8.78
CA LEU A 103 -2.18 -11.34 9.56
C LEU A 103 -3.10 -11.68 10.75
N LYS A 104 -3.43 -12.95 10.98
CA LYS A 104 -4.37 -13.36 12.05
C LYS A 104 -3.84 -13.14 13.48
N ASP A 105 -2.55 -13.01 13.66
CA ASP A 105 -1.94 -12.78 14.97
C ASP A 105 -1.82 -11.29 15.33
N THR A 106 -2.30 -10.40 14.46
CA THR A 106 -2.34 -8.96 14.69
C THR A 106 -3.63 -8.57 15.41
N ASN A 107 -3.69 -7.35 15.96
CA ASN A 107 -4.89 -6.87 16.65
C ASN A 107 -5.67 -5.84 15.83
N ARG A 108 -4.99 -5.06 15.01
CA ARG A 108 -5.56 -3.88 14.34
C ARG A 108 -5.33 -3.96 12.84
N LEU A 109 -6.36 -4.34 12.14
CA LEU A 109 -6.34 -4.46 10.70
C LEU A 109 -7.17 -3.37 10.03
N LEU A 110 -6.76 -3.00 8.83
CA LEU A 110 -7.52 -2.16 7.92
C LEU A 110 -7.97 -3.00 6.73
N LEU A 111 -9.25 -3.03 6.44
CA LEU A 111 -9.79 -3.64 5.22
C LEU A 111 -10.23 -2.54 4.26
N LEU A 112 -9.69 -2.55 3.07
CA LEU A 112 -10.04 -1.62 2.00
C LEU A 112 -10.88 -2.37 0.95
N ASP A 113 -12.08 -1.87 0.68
CA ASP A 113 -13.03 -2.47 -0.23
C ASP A 113 -13.23 -1.61 -1.48
N GLY A 114 -12.62 -2.01 -2.59
CA GLY A 114 -12.79 -1.34 -3.88
C GLY A 114 -12.14 0.04 -4.01
N VAL A 115 -11.15 0.37 -3.19
CA VAL A 115 -10.42 1.65 -3.27
C VAL A 115 -9.58 1.71 -4.54
N SER A 116 -10.03 2.49 -5.52
CA SER A 116 -9.50 2.49 -6.89
C SER A 116 -8.48 3.59 -7.19
N ASP A 117 -8.53 4.76 -6.48
CA ASP A 117 -7.54 5.82 -6.68
C ASP A 117 -6.22 5.51 -5.97
N PRO A 118 -5.10 5.45 -6.70
CA PRO A 118 -3.80 5.11 -6.11
C PRO A 118 -3.26 6.20 -5.17
N GLY A 119 -3.68 7.46 -5.31
CA GLY A 119 -3.31 8.53 -4.39
C GLY A 119 -3.99 8.37 -3.03
N ASN A 120 -5.30 8.05 -3.05
CA ASN A 120 -6.07 7.76 -1.86
C ASN A 120 -5.52 6.52 -1.14
N LEU A 121 -5.26 5.44 -1.89
CA LEU A 121 -4.70 4.21 -1.33
C LEU A 121 -3.36 4.47 -0.61
N GLY A 122 -2.43 5.15 -1.25
CA GLY A 122 -1.14 5.47 -0.63
C GLY A 122 -1.25 6.36 0.62
N THR A 123 -2.17 7.34 0.58
CA THR A 123 -2.46 8.21 1.74
C THR A 123 -3.04 7.41 2.90
N ILE A 124 -3.96 6.50 2.63
CA ILE A 124 -4.57 5.62 3.64
C ILE A 124 -3.51 4.70 4.26
N ILE A 125 -2.66 4.06 3.46
CA ILE A 125 -1.56 3.21 3.96
C ILE A 125 -0.64 4.02 4.88
N ARG A 126 -0.23 5.23 4.48
CA ARG A 126 0.58 6.12 5.32
C ARG A 126 -0.09 6.44 6.65
N THR A 127 -1.38 6.69 6.62
CA THR A 127 -2.18 7.02 7.81
C THR A 127 -2.32 5.80 8.73
N ALA A 128 -2.57 4.62 8.17
CA ALA A 128 -2.66 3.36 8.92
C ALA A 128 -1.36 3.08 9.71
N VAL A 129 -0.20 3.25 9.06
CA VAL A 129 1.10 3.13 9.75
C VAL A 129 1.26 4.16 10.86
N ALA A 130 0.86 5.42 10.61
CA ALA A 130 0.99 6.50 11.59
C ALA A 130 0.15 6.25 12.86
N PHE A 131 -0.98 5.56 12.72
CA PHE A 131 -1.91 5.26 13.81
C PHE A 131 -1.85 3.80 14.28
N GLY A 132 -0.74 3.10 14.04
CA GLY A 132 -0.43 1.81 14.66
C GLY A 132 -1.27 0.63 14.16
N TYR A 133 -1.81 0.70 12.93
CA TYR A 133 -2.39 -0.47 12.28
C TYR A 133 -1.29 -1.47 11.90
N GLU A 134 -1.57 -2.74 12.06
CA GLU A 134 -0.58 -3.82 11.98
C GLU A 134 -0.64 -4.58 10.66
N GLY A 135 -1.70 -4.35 9.85
CA GLY A 135 -1.83 -4.93 8.53
C GLY A 135 -2.96 -4.29 7.71
N VAL A 136 -2.88 -4.45 6.39
CA VAL A 136 -3.90 -3.99 5.44
C VAL A 136 -4.38 -5.16 4.59
N LEU A 137 -5.70 -5.31 4.51
CA LEU A 137 -6.38 -6.27 3.66
C LEU A 137 -7.01 -5.53 2.47
N PHE A 138 -6.82 -6.03 1.26
CA PHE A 138 -7.44 -5.48 0.05
C PHE A 138 -8.52 -6.42 -0.46
N ALA A 139 -9.72 -5.92 -0.63
CA ALA A 139 -10.86 -6.64 -1.20
C ALA A 139 -11.38 -5.95 -2.47
N ASN A 140 -12.12 -6.70 -3.30
CA ASN A 140 -12.96 -6.21 -4.39
C ASN A 140 -12.34 -5.11 -5.29
N ASN A 141 -11.38 -5.46 -6.15
CA ASN A 141 -10.85 -4.54 -7.16
C ASN A 141 -10.22 -3.25 -6.63
N CYS A 142 -9.60 -3.30 -5.47
CA CYS A 142 -8.68 -2.23 -5.07
C CYS A 142 -7.60 -2.02 -6.14
N CYS A 143 -7.11 -0.80 -6.30
CA CYS A 143 -5.97 -0.59 -7.18
C CYS A 143 -4.75 -1.40 -6.66
N ASP A 144 -3.88 -1.78 -7.60
CA ASP A 144 -2.66 -2.51 -7.28
C ASP A 144 -1.80 -1.73 -6.27
N PRO A 145 -1.54 -2.27 -5.06
CA PRO A 145 -0.73 -1.58 -4.05
C PRO A 145 0.70 -1.28 -4.53
N TYR A 146 1.24 -2.11 -5.43
CA TYR A 146 2.57 -1.88 -6.03
C TYR A 146 2.58 -0.90 -7.20
N ASN A 147 1.46 -0.21 -7.46
CA ASN A 147 1.45 0.90 -8.41
C ASN A 147 2.44 1.99 -7.95
N PRO A 148 3.34 2.49 -8.82
CA PRO A 148 4.31 3.52 -8.44
C PRO A 148 3.69 4.78 -7.80
N LYS A 149 2.46 5.14 -8.17
CA LYS A 149 1.73 6.27 -7.56
C LYS A 149 1.32 5.96 -6.11
N VAL A 150 0.94 4.72 -5.78
CA VAL A 150 0.63 4.30 -4.41
C VAL A 150 1.87 4.41 -3.53
N ILE A 151 2.98 3.82 -3.98
CA ILE A 151 4.25 3.80 -3.24
C ILE A 151 4.73 5.24 -2.97
N ARG A 152 4.69 6.11 -3.98
CA ARG A 152 5.06 7.53 -3.80
C ARG A 152 4.13 8.25 -2.82
N SER A 153 2.82 8.00 -2.88
CA SER A 153 1.85 8.66 -1.98
C SER A 153 1.97 8.17 -0.53
N ALA A 154 2.41 6.95 -0.31
CA ALA A 154 2.67 6.39 1.02
C ALA A 154 3.97 6.91 1.66
N THR A 155 4.82 7.62 0.90
CA THR A 155 6.05 8.30 1.40
C THR A 155 6.89 7.44 2.35
N GLY A 156 7.34 6.25 1.88
CA GLY A 156 8.20 5.34 2.64
C GLY A 156 7.50 4.47 3.68
N ASN A 157 6.28 4.80 4.06
CA ASN A 157 5.52 3.97 5.00
C ASN A 157 4.98 2.69 4.36
N PHE A 158 5.00 2.61 3.03
CA PHE A 158 4.58 1.42 2.28
C PHE A 158 5.28 0.13 2.74
N PHE A 159 6.55 0.21 3.10
CA PHE A 159 7.36 -0.96 3.50
C PHE A 159 7.28 -1.30 5.00
N LYS A 160 6.52 -0.53 5.78
CA LYS A 160 6.42 -0.67 7.24
C LYS A 160 5.21 -1.47 7.69
N ILE A 161 4.27 -1.75 6.81
CA ILE A 161 3.03 -2.46 7.11
C ILE A 161 2.85 -3.62 6.14
N PRO A 162 2.57 -4.83 6.62
CA PRO A 162 2.25 -5.96 5.77
C PRO A 162 0.85 -5.80 5.16
N PHE A 163 0.65 -6.39 3.98
CA PHE A 163 -0.66 -6.42 3.36
C PHE A 163 -0.90 -7.69 2.54
N ALA A 164 -2.17 -8.07 2.46
CA ALA A 164 -2.63 -9.24 1.74
C ALA A 164 -3.91 -8.95 0.95
N THR A 165 -4.17 -9.74 -0.08
CA THR A 165 -5.41 -9.64 -0.86
C THR A 165 -6.42 -10.65 -0.35
N VAL A 166 -7.65 -10.20 -0.14
CA VAL A 166 -8.79 -11.04 0.19
C VAL A 166 -9.43 -11.53 -1.11
N ALA A 167 -9.37 -12.84 -1.36
CA ALA A 167 -9.86 -13.43 -2.59
C ALA A 167 -11.38 -13.30 -2.78
N ASN A 168 -12.12 -13.37 -1.69
CA ASN A 168 -13.58 -13.12 -1.61
C ASN A 168 -13.99 -12.87 -0.16
N SER A 169 -15.16 -12.24 0.02
CA SER A 169 -15.69 -11.88 1.35
C SER A 169 -15.97 -13.10 2.26
N PHE A 170 -16.18 -14.28 1.67
CA PHE A 170 -16.41 -15.50 2.46
C PHE A 170 -15.23 -15.84 3.37
N VAL A 171 -14.02 -15.55 2.93
CA VAL A 171 -12.77 -15.82 3.68
C VAL A 171 -12.67 -14.94 4.93
N LEU A 172 -13.35 -13.78 4.94
CA LEU A 172 -13.37 -12.88 6.12
C LEU A 172 -14.05 -13.50 7.34
N LYS A 173 -14.86 -14.55 7.15
CA LYS A 173 -15.41 -15.34 8.27
C LYS A 173 -14.35 -16.00 9.14
N GLU A 174 -13.14 -16.15 8.61
CA GLU A 174 -11.99 -16.65 9.35
C GLU A 174 -11.44 -15.65 10.38
N PHE A 175 -11.85 -14.36 10.27
CA PHE A 175 -11.56 -13.31 11.25
C PHE A 175 -12.72 -13.07 12.23
N ARG A 176 -13.49 -14.12 12.55
CA ARG A 176 -14.66 -14.06 13.46
C ARG A 176 -14.34 -13.67 14.91
N ASP A 177 -13.07 -13.72 15.28
CA ASP A 177 -12.52 -13.25 16.55
C ASP A 177 -12.15 -11.76 16.54
N TYR A 178 -12.39 -11.09 15.41
CA TYR A 178 -12.25 -9.65 15.29
C TYR A 178 -13.62 -8.96 15.28
N GLN A 179 -13.68 -7.82 15.92
CA GLN A 179 -14.77 -6.88 15.71
C GLN A 179 -14.61 -6.20 14.36
N PHE A 180 -15.64 -6.25 13.51
CA PHE A 180 -15.69 -5.44 12.30
C PHE A 180 -16.31 -4.08 12.63
N VAL A 181 -15.63 -3.00 12.23
CA VAL A 181 -16.14 -1.63 12.32
C VAL A 181 -16.18 -1.05 10.91
N MET A 182 -17.36 -0.70 10.44
CA MET A 182 -17.59 -0.33 9.03
C MET A 182 -18.04 1.12 8.87
N THR A 183 -17.56 1.76 7.80
CA THR A 183 -17.96 3.12 7.42
C THR A 183 -19.14 3.06 6.44
N ASP A 184 -20.33 2.63 6.91
CA ASP A 184 -21.51 2.59 6.08
C ASP A 184 -22.35 3.86 6.26
N LEU A 185 -22.42 4.70 5.22
CA LEU A 185 -23.19 5.94 5.21
C LEU A 185 -24.72 5.69 5.18
N HIS A 186 -25.15 4.48 4.85
CA HIS A 186 -26.57 4.09 4.75
C HIS A 186 -27.03 3.29 5.96
N ALA A 187 -26.20 3.10 6.97
CA ALA A 187 -26.57 2.43 8.20
C ALA A 187 -27.72 3.15 8.90
N GLY A 188 -28.70 2.39 9.39
CA GLY A 188 -29.83 2.96 10.15
C GLY A 188 -29.42 3.54 11.51
N SER A 189 -28.26 3.14 12.03
CA SER A 189 -27.62 3.68 13.24
C SER A 189 -26.10 3.57 13.10
N ALA A 190 -25.39 4.59 13.53
CA ALA A 190 -23.93 4.61 13.54
C ALA A 190 -23.42 5.37 14.78
N HIS A 191 -22.27 4.96 15.28
CA HIS A 191 -21.56 5.66 16.35
C HIS A 191 -20.68 6.78 15.77
N GLN A 192 -20.46 7.84 16.54
CA GLN A 192 -19.33 8.70 16.31
C GLN A 192 -18.03 7.91 16.59
N PRO A 193 -16.89 8.27 15.97
CA PRO A 193 -15.64 7.52 16.16
C PRO A 193 -15.24 7.33 17.63
N GLU A 194 -15.47 8.34 18.46
CA GLU A 194 -15.19 8.30 19.90
C GLU A 194 -16.15 7.43 20.70
N GLU A 195 -17.33 7.10 20.16
CA GLU A 195 -18.42 6.37 20.83
C GLU A 195 -18.44 4.88 20.47
N VAL A 196 -17.73 4.45 19.42
CA VAL A 196 -17.68 3.04 19.01
C VAL A 196 -17.22 2.18 20.20
N PRO A 197 -17.94 1.10 20.58
CA PRO A 197 -17.47 0.17 21.61
C PRO A 197 -16.34 -0.71 21.06
N LEU A 198 -15.13 -0.13 20.96
CA LEU A 198 -13.99 -0.74 20.26
C LEU A 198 -13.34 -1.84 21.10
N GLU A 199 -13.23 -3.03 20.52
CA GLU A 199 -12.51 -4.17 21.10
C GLU A 199 -11.00 -4.09 20.81
N ASP A 200 -10.20 -4.89 21.53
CA ASP A 200 -8.73 -4.93 21.34
C ASP A 200 -8.34 -5.47 19.95
N LYS A 201 -9.13 -6.42 19.44
CA LYS A 201 -9.00 -6.99 18.09
C LYS A 201 -10.09 -6.45 17.18
N PHE A 202 -9.72 -5.64 16.19
CA PHE A 202 -10.70 -5.10 15.25
C PHE A 202 -10.17 -4.97 13.82
N ILE A 203 -11.11 -4.92 12.89
CA ILE A 203 -10.88 -4.59 11.48
C ILE A 203 -11.71 -3.36 11.15
N LEU A 204 -11.04 -2.23 10.89
CA LEU A 204 -11.71 -1.05 10.31
C LEU A 204 -11.90 -1.27 8.81
N VAL A 205 -13.13 -1.14 8.32
CA VAL A 205 -13.47 -1.30 6.91
C VAL A 205 -13.77 0.05 6.29
N LEU A 206 -13.01 0.38 5.23
CA LEU A 206 -13.23 1.56 4.40
C LEU A 206 -13.67 1.12 3.00
N GLY A 207 -14.82 1.58 2.56
CA GLY A 207 -15.38 1.30 1.23
C GLY A 207 -14.87 2.25 0.15
N SER A 208 -15.23 1.98 -1.10
CA SER A 208 -14.92 2.85 -2.23
C SER A 208 -15.69 4.17 -2.18
N GLU A 209 -15.13 5.22 -2.80
CA GLU A 209 -15.77 6.55 -2.86
C GLU A 209 -17.08 6.53 -3.67
N ALA A 210 -17.19 5.64 -4.66
CA ALA A 210 -18.35 5.60 -5.56
C ALA A 210 -19.50 4.71 -5.06
N HIS A 211 -19.16 3.61 -4.35
CA HIS A 211 -20.14 2.56 -4.03
C HIS A 211 -20.17 2.19 -2.55
N GLY A 212 -19.31 2.79 -1.71
CA GLY A 212 -19.19 2.41 -0.32
C GLY A 212 -18.62 1.00 -0.15
N ILE A 213 -19.05 0.31 0.89
CA ILE A 213 -18.70 -1.07 1.20
C ILE A 213 -19.65 -2.02 0.46
N SER A 214 -19.09 -3.07 -0.12
CA SER A 214 -19.87 -4.07 -0.88
C SER A 214 -20.82 -4.86 0.04
N GLN A 215 -21.95 -5.27 -0.54
CA GLN A 215 -22.99 -5.98 0.18
C GLN A 215 -22.48 -7.27 0.85
N ASP A 216 -21.54 -7.95 0.18
CA ASP A 216 -20.98 -9.19 0.71
C ASP A 216 -20.22 -8.96 2.03
N ILE A 217 -19.53 -7.82 2.15
CA ILE A 217 -18.82 -7.43 3.37
C ILE A 217 -19.80 -6.89 4.41
N LEU A 218 -20.78 -6.08 4.02
CA LEU A 218 -21.83 -5.58 4.91
C LEU A 218 -22.66 -6.69 5.58
N ASN A 219 -22.72 -7.88 4.99
CA ASN A 219 -23.39 -9.03 5.60
C ASN A 219 -22.63 -9.66 6.80
N ILE A 220 -21.39 -9.21 7.07
CA ILE A 220 -20.65 -9.63 8.28
C ILE A 220 -21.18 -8.85 9.47
N PRO A 221 -21.40 -9.48 10.65
CA PRO A 221 -21.75 -8.74 11.86
C PRO A 221 -20.72 -7.65 12.18
N HIS A 222 -21.19 -6.42 12.40
CA HIS A 222 -20.30 -5.27 12.55
C HIS A 222 -20.94 -4.13 13.37
N GLU A 223 -20.10 -3.22 13.86
CA GLU A 223 -20.48 -1.90 14.33
C GLU A 223 -20.34 -0.88 13.20
N ASN A 224 -21.22 0.10 13.14
CA ASN A 224 -21.13 1.18 12.17
C ASN A 224 -20.51 2.43 12.81
N VAL A 225 -19.56 3.05 12.07
CA VAL A 225 -18.96 4.32 12.44
C VAL A 225 -19.21 5.37 11.36
N GLN A 226 -19.62 6.56 11.77
CA GLN A 226 -19.90 7.68 10.88
C GLN A 226 -19.37 9.00 11.48
N ILE A 227 -18.77 9.83 10.65
CA ILE A 227 -18.38 11.19 11.02
C ILE A 227 -19.55 12.12 10.65
N TYR A 228 -20.10 12.83 11.61
CA TYR A 228 -21.10 13.86 11.30
C TYR A 228 -20.48 15.06 10.60
N THR A 229 -21.14 15.46 9.54
CA THR A 229 -20.79 16.64 8.74
C THR A 229 -22.00 17.57 8.66
N THR A 230 -21.79 18.89 8.58
CA THR A 230 -22.88 19.87 8.57
C THR A 230 -23.36 20.23 7.17
N ASP A 231 -22.45 20.59 6.27
CA ASP A 231 -22.78 21.18 4.97
C ASP A 231 -22.31 20.35 3.78
N VAL A 232 -21.78 19.13 4.04
CA VAL A 232 -21.34 18.20 3.00
C VAL A 232 -21.89 16.83 3.26
N GLU A 233 -22.15 16.06 2.21
CA GLU A 233 -22.73 14.73 2.30
C GLU A 233 -21.72 13.73 2.86
N SER A 234 -20.45 13.84 2.52
CA SER A 234 -19.37 13.00 3.02
C SER A 234 -18.00 13.70 2.90
N LEU A 235 -17.02 13.18 3.63
CA LEU A 235 -15.62 13.55 3.49
C LEU A 235 -14.93 12.68 2.44
N ASN A 236 -13.84 13.20 1.86
CA ASN A 236 -12.92 12.39 1.06
C ASN A 236 -12.44 11.17 1.88
N LEU A 237 -12.35 10.01 1.24
CA LEU A 237 -12.06 8.72 1.90
C LEU A 237 -10.79 8.72 2.78
N PRO A 238 -9.61 9.18 2.32
CA PRO A 238 -8.43 9.30 3.18
C PRO A 238 -8.66 10.22 4.39
N THR A 239 -9.41 11.29 4.23
CA THR A 239 -9.71 12.23 5.33
C THR A 239 -10.61 11.57 6.38
N ALA A 240 -11.69 10.93 5.96
CA ALA A 240 -12.57 10.19 6.86
C ALA A 240 -11.79 9.07 7.58
N GLY A 241 -11.03 8.27 6.82
CA GLY A 241 -10.17 7.24 7.39
C GLY A 241 -9.18 7.78 8.42
N ALA A 242 -8.55 8.93 8.14
CA ALA A 242 -7.58 9.54 9.07
C ALA A 242 -8.23 9.97 10.39
N ILE A 243 -9.42 10.56 10.35
CA ILE A 243 -10.15 10.97 11.55
C ILE A 243 -10.52 9.76 12.40
N ILE A 244 -11.08 8.71 11.78
CA ILE A 244 -11.48 7.49 12.49
C ILE A 244 -10.26 6.78 13.09
N MET A 245 -9.20 6.59 12.29
CA MET A 245 -7.97 5.95 12.77
C MET A 245 -7.32 6.72 13.90
N TYR A 246 -7.33 8.05 13.85
CA TYR A 246 -6.81 8.90 14.93
C TYR A 246 -7.64 8.75 16.21
N GLU A 247 -8.98 8.78 16.13
CA GLU A 247 -9.83 8.60 17.31
C GLU A 247 -9.64 7.21 17.93
N PHE A 248 -9.54 6.17 17.10
CA PHE A 248 -9.30 4.81 17.58
C PHE A 248 -7.90 4.69 18.23
N SER A 249 -6.88 5.34 17.67
CA SER A 249 -5.51 5.29 18.22
C SER A 249 -5.35 5.85 19.64
N LYS A 250 -6.30 6.62 20.10
CA LYS A 250 -6.31 7.15 21.50
C LYS A 250 -6.64 6.09 22.55
N ARG A 251 -7.05 4.88 22.12
CA ARG A 251 -7.57 3.83 23.00
C ARG A 251 -6.62 2.65 23.16
N TYR A 252 -5.46 2.68 22.50
CA TYR A 252 -4.41 1.64 22.59
C TYR A 252 -3.00 2.22 22.55
#